data_b9734c6207bcee68afdd8a56b4623df8
#
_entry.id   b9734c6207bcee68afdd8a56b4623df8
#
_cell.length_a   1.000
_cell.length_b   1.000
_cell.length_c   1.000
_cell.angle_alpha   90.00
_cell.angle_beta   90.00
_cell.angle_gamma   90.00
#
_symmetry.space_group_name_H-M   'P 1'
#
loop_
_entity.id
_entity.type
_entity.pdbx_description
1 polymer ?
#
loop_
_entity_poly.entity_id
_entity_poly.type
_entity_poly.pdbx_seq_one_letter_code
_entity_poly.pdbx_strand_id
1 'polypeptide(L)'
;MKTPKKFRVPDQAGEALKDRFLELESAGLGHFRKYLVRRWGNFREVGRFALTWLVAVTVIAMLVVQQTDALSNSYTTEVPAAGGVYTEGLSGKAENFNPLFVSSQAESAVSHLIFSGLLKYDAQNNLVGDLARSWSADESGRVYTVTLRDNLRWHDGVAITADDVIYTVKTIQDDSTRSPLASSWKGVGVKALNSA
;
A
#
# COMPACT_ATOMS: atom_id res chain seq x y z
N MET A 1 13.34 -31.17 44.77
CA MET A 1 12.69 -31.04 43.45
C MET A 1 11.45 -31.91 43.48
N LYS A 2 10.26 -31.31 43.71
CA LYS A 2 8.98 -32.05 43.87
C LYS A 2 8.28 -32.10 42.50
N THR A 3 8.03 -33.31 42.00
CA THR A 3 7.27 -33.59 40.78
C THR A 3 5.79 -33.21 40.95
N PRO A 4 5.12 -32.58 39.92
CA PRO A 4 3.73 -32.24 40.04
C PRO A 4 2.82 -33.48 39.97
N LYS A 5 1.86 -33.60 40.90
CA LYS A 5 0.83 -34.62 40.90
C LYS A 5 -0.08 -34.49 39.68
N LYS A 6 -0.11 -35.52 38.83
CA LYS A 6 -1.10 -35.68 37.77
C LYS A 6 -2.49 -35.84 38.39
N PHE A 7 -3.39 -34.90 38.08
CA PHE A 7 -4.80 -35.01 38.43
C PHE A 7 -5.45 -36.02 37.47
N ARG A 8 -5.86 -37.15 38.02
CA ARG A 8 -6.58 -38.19 37.30
C ARG A 8 -8.07 -37.91 37.44
N VAL A 9 -8.72 -37.47 36.36
CA VAL A 9 -10.19 -37.34 36.30
C VAL A 9 -10.79 -38.74 36.38
N PRO A 10 -11.82 -39.00 37.22
CA PRO A 10 -12.42 -40.32 37.32
C PRO A 10 -13.09 -40.70 35.98
N ASP A 11 -12.78 -41.89 35.50
CA ASP A 11 -13.23 -42.44 34.19
C ASP A 11 -14.78 -42.57 34.09
N GLN A 12 -15.46 -42.60 35.23
CA GLN A 12 -16.93 -42.72 35.32
C GLN A 12 -17.72 -41.51 34.80
N ALA A 13 -17.13 -40.29 34.84
CA ALA A 13 -17.81 -39.09 34.31
C ALA A 13 -17.75 -39.02 32.77
N GLY A 14 -16.72 -39.60 32.19
CA GLY A 14 -16.56 -39.66 30.72
C GLY A 14 -17.50 -40.70 30.09
N GLU A 15 -17.71 -41.82 30.73
CA GLU A 15 -18.65 -42.85 30.23
C GLU A 15 -20.10 -42.40 30.37
N ALA A 16 -20.49 -41.79 31.47
CA ALA A 16 -21.84 -41.25 31.66
C ALA A 16 -22.18 -40.11 30.68
N LEU A 17 -21.20 -39.31 30.23
CA LEU A 17 -21.38 -38.31 29.19
C LEU A 17 -21.50 -38.95 27.79
N LYS A 18 -20.73 -40.00 27.52
CA LYS A 18 -20.84 -40.74 26.25
C LYS A 18 -22.20 -41.42 26.12
N ASP A 19 -22.66 -42.07 27.16
CA ASP A 19 -23.97 -42.76 27.14
C ASP A 19 -25.13 -41.76 26.98
N ARG A 20 -25.09 -40.59 27.62
CA ARG A 20 -26.07 -39.53 27.40
C ARG A 20 -26.00 -38.95 25.98
N PHE A 21 -24.82 -38.82 25.38
CA PHE A 21 -24.66 -38.35 23.98
C PHE A 21 -25.23 -39.38 23.02
N LEU A 22 -24.98 -40.67 23.22
CA LEU A 22 -25.51 -41.75 22.38
C LEU A 22 -27.04 -41.90 22.55
N GLU A 23 -27.59 -41.67 23.76
CA GLU A 23 -29.04 -41.65 23.99
C GLU A 23 -29.71 -40.47 23.29
N LEU A 24 -29.11 -39.26 23.32
CA LEU A 24 -29.60 -38.08 22.62
C LEU A 24 -29.51 -38.24 21.10
N GLU A 25 -28.44 -38.85 20.61
CA GLU A 25 -28.26 -39.12 19.18
C GLU A 25 -29.26 -40.19 18.67
N SER A 26 -29.49 -41.26 19.41
CA SER A 26 -30.47 -42.28 19.06
C SER A 26 -31.91 -41.80 19.17
N ALA A 27 -32.24 -40.95 20.15
CA ALA A 27 -33.58 -40.38 20.29
C ALA A 27 -33.88 -39.35 19.18
N GLY A 28 -32.87 -38.49 18.81
CA GLY A 28 -33.00 -37.54 17.75
C GLY A 28 -33.15 -38.19 16.37
N LEU A 29 -32.30 -39.13 16.05
CA LEU A 29 -32.34 -39.88 14.78
C LEU A 29 -33.59 -40.79 14.66
N GLY A 30 -34.09 -41.36 15.77
CA GLY A 30 -35.32 -42.16 15.77
C GLY A 30 -36.55 -41.32 15.41
N HIS A 31 -36.66 -40.10 15.93
CA HIS A 31 -37.76 -39.20 15.58
C HIS A 31 -37.66 -38.67 14.17
N PHE A 32 -36.47 -38.29 13.74
CA PHE A 32 -36.20 -37.80 12.39
C PHE A 32 -36.45 -38.88 11.32
N ARG A 33 -36.01 -40.11 11.56
CA ARG A 33 -36.22 -41.25 10.68
C ARG A 33 -37.71 -41.65 10.59
N LYS A 34 -38.44 -41.63 11.71
CA LYS A 34 -39.89 -41.94 11.76
C LYS A 34 -40.73 -40.89 11.03
N TYR A 35 -40.30 -39.63 11.10
CA TYR A 35 -40.95 -38.52 10.38
C TYR A 35 -40.66 -38.56 8.88
N LEU A 36 -39.43 -38.87 8.46
CA LEU A 36 -39.04 -39.01 7.07
C LEU A 36 -39.67 -40.19 6.38
N VAL A 37 -39.60 -41.39 6.99
CA VAL A 37 -40.07 -42.63 6.36
C VAL A 37 -41.60 -42.68 6.25
N ARG A 38 -42.32 -42.16 7.25
CA ARG A 38 -43.80 -42.12 7.25
C ARG A 38 -44.38 -41.13 6.21
N ARG A 39 -43.60 -40.17 5.77
CA ARG A 39 -44.01 -39.14 4.82
C ARG A 39 -43.51 -39.37 3.39
N TRP A 40 -42.68 -40.40 3.18
CA TRP A 40 -42.10 -40.70 1.86
C TRP A 40 -43.16 -41.15 0.83
N GLY A 41 -44.30 -41.65 1.26
CA GLY A 41 -45.44 -42.00 0.37
C GLY A 41 -46.08 -40.77 -0.32
N ASN A 42 -46.04 -39.60 0.30
CA ASN A 42 -46.61 -38.37 -0.25
C ASN A 42 -45.60 -37.52 -1.03
N PHE A 43 -44.34 -37.92 -1.08
CA PHE A 43 -43.27 -37.17 -1.78
C PHE A 43 -43.48 -37.13 -3.32
N ARG A 44 -44.26 -38.03 -3.89
CA ARG A 44 -44.55 -37.98 -5.33
C ARG A 44 -45.46 -36.81 -5.73
N GLU A 45 -46.36 -36.40 -4.88
CA GLU A 45 -47.24 -35.26 -5.12
C GLU A 45 -46.58 -33.94 -4.70
N VAL A 46 -45.83 -33.93 -3.60
CA VAL A 46 -45.14 -32.74 -3.09
C VAL A 46 -43.77 -32.53 -3.75
N GLY A 47 -43.20 -33.57 -4.39
CA GLY A 47 -41.85 -33.53 -4.97
C GLY A 47 -41.68 -32.45 -6.05
N ARG A 48 -42.71 -32.27 -6.89
CA ARG A 48 -42.67 -31.22 -7.93
C ARG A 48 -42.68 -29.81 -7.29
N PHE A 49 -43.46 -29.63 -6.22
CA PHE A 49 -43.55 -28.36 -5.50
C PHE A 49 -42.28 -28.08 -4.69
N ALA A 50 -41.71 -29.09 -4.01
CA ALA A 50 -40.44 -28.98 -3.30
C ALA A 50 -39.27 -28.69 -4.27
N LEU A 51 -39.25 -29.28 -5.46
CA LEU A 51 -38.22 -29.06 -6.47
C LEU A 51 -38.31 -27.64 -7.04
N THR A 52 -39.52 -27.12 -7.29
CA THR A 52 -39.70 -25.73 -7.75
C THR A 52 -39.24 -24.72 -6.69
N TRP A 53 -39.53 -24.98 -5.40
CA TRP A 53 -39.05 -24.13 -4.31
C TRP A 53 -37.54 -24.19 -4.14
N LEU A 54 -36.92 -25.37 -4.29
CA LEU A 54 -35.47 -25.54 -4.22
C LEU A 54 -34.79 -24.79 -5.36
N VAL A 55 -35.30 -24.88 -6.58
CA VAL A 55 -34.81 -24.14 -7.72
C VAL A 55 -34.98 -22.63 -7.51
N ALA A 56 -36.15 -22.19 -7.02
CA ALA A 56 -36.39 -20.77 -6.75
C ALA A 56 -35.42 -20.19 -5.70
N VAL A 57 -35.20 -20.92 -4.60
CA VAL A 57 -34.25 -20.51 -3.55
C VAL A 57 -32.81 -20.48 -4.08
N THR A 58 -32.42 -21.46 -4.91
CA THR A 58 -31.08 -21.49 -5.52
C THR A 58 -30.87 -20.30 -6.47
N VAL A 59 -31.89 -19.97 -7.28
CA VAL A 59 -31.83 -18.82 -8.18
C VAL A 59 -31.75 -17.51 -7.39
N ILE A 60 -32.54 -17.36 -6.33
CA ILE A 60 -32.49 -16.18 -5.47
C ILE A 60 -31.12 -16.07 -4.79
N ALA A 61 -30.58 -17.17 -4.25
CA ALA A 61 -29.25 -17.17 -3.64
C ALA A 61 -28.16 -16.77 -4.65
N MET A 62 -28.25 -17.26 -5.89
CA MET A 62 -27.31 -16.92 -6.96
C MET A 62 -27.40 -15.43 -7.34
N LEU A 63 -28.60 -14.88 -7.41
CA LEU A 63 -28.83 -13.44 -7.67
C LEU A 63 -28.29 -12.58 -6.53
N VAL A 64 -28.45 -12.99 -5.27
CA VAL A 64 -27.90 -12.27 -4.10
C VAL A 64 -26.39 -12.28 -4.14
N VAL A 65 -25.74 -13.39 -4.46
CA VAL A 65 -24.28 -13.45 -4.58
C VAL A 65 -23.77 -12.55 -5.72
N GLN A 66 -24.44 -12.57 -6.88
CA GLN A 66 -24.08 -11.66 -7.97
C GLN A 66 -24.26 -10.18 -7.60
N GLN A 67 -25.30 -9.84 -6.82
CA GLN A 67 -25.50 -8.47 -6.36
C GLN A 67 -24.46 -8.03 -5.33
N THR A 68 -24.00 -8.93 -4.44
CA THR A 68 -22.95 -8.58 -3.48
C THR A 68 -21.62 -8.29 -4.16
N ASP A 69 -21.26 -9.03 -5.21
CA ASP A 69 -20.06 -8.76 -6.00
C ASP A 69 -20.16 -7.43 -6.79
N ALA A 70 -21.33 -7.16 -7.38
CA ALA A 70 -21.57 -5.89 -8.08
C ALA A 70 -21.55 -4.69 -7.13
N LEU A 71 -22.09 -4.82 -5.93
CA LEU A 71 -22.08 -3.79 -4.89
C LEU A 71 -20.66 -3.57 -4.35
N SER A 72 -19.91 -4.63 -4.04
CA SER A 72 -18.54 -4.49 -3.56
C SER A 72 -17.67 -3.74 -4.57
N ASN A 73 -17.79 -4.03 -5.86
CA ASN A 73 -17.03 -3.36 -6.91
C ASN A 73 -17.48 -1.90 -7.15
N SER A 74 -18.72 -1.54 -6.82
CA SER A 74 -19.22 -0.17 -7.01
C SER A 74 -18.97 0.75 -5.80
N TYR A 75 -18.79 0.17 -4.61
CA TYR A 75 -18.54 0.95 -3.39
C TYR A 75 -17.08 0.95 -2.92
N THR A 76 -16.23 0.07 -3.45
CA THR A 76 -14.78 0.11 -3.20
C THR A 76 -14.11 1.02 -4.22
N THR A 77 -13.82 2.24 -3.81
CA THR A 77 -12.90 3.11 -4.55
C THR A 77 -11.50 2.84 -4.03
N GLU A 78 -10.57 2.51 -4.93
CA GLU A 78 -9.16 2.42 -4.57
C GLU A 78 -8.68 3.82 -4.17
N VAL A 79 -8.45 4.02 -2.89
CA VAL A 79 -7.84 5.25 -2.36
C VAL A 79 -6.36 4.96 -2.08
N PRO A 80 -5.45 5.85 -2.50
CA PRO A 80 -4.04 5.71 -2.14
C PRO A 80 -3.88 5.67 -0.62
N ALA A 81 -3.33 4.58 -0.11
CA ALA A 81 -3.00 4.44 1.31
C ALA A 81 -1.50 4.64 1.50
N ALA A 82 -1.12 5.22 2.63
CA ALA A 82 0.29 5.35 2.99
C ALA A 82 0.88 3.98 3.32
N GLY A 83 2.06 3.69 2.78
CA GLY A 83 2.78 2.43 3.01
C GLY A 83 2.65 1.44 1.85
N GLY A 84 3.10 0.22 2.10
CA GLY A 84 3.19 -0.84 1.09
C GLY A 84 4.59 -0.95 0.47
N VAL A 85 4.75 -1.93 -0.42
CA VAL A 85 5.99 -2.17 -1.18
C VAL A 85 5.69 -1.96 -2.66
N TYR A 86 6.38 -1.00 -3.26
CA TYR A 86 6.36 -0.78 -4.70
C TYR A 86 7.64 -1.37 -5.31
N THR A 87 7.49 -2.21 -6.33
CA THR A 87 8.63 -2.81 -7.03
C THR A 87 8.59 -2.39 -8.49
N GLU A 88 9.63 -1.69 -8.91
CA GLU A 88 9.80 -1.25 -10.30
C GLU A 88 11.08 -1.84 -10.88
N GLY A 89 11.00 -2.32 -12.12
CA GLY A 89 12.16 -2.82 -12.87
C GLY A 89 12.76 -1.70 -13.70
N LEU A 90 14.03 -1.38 -13.43
CA LEU A 90 14.81 -0.44 -14.23
C LEU A 90 15.75 -1.19 -15.17
N SER A 91 15.80 -0.77 -16.44
CA SER A 91 16.75 -1.29 -17.42
C SER A 91 18.05 -0.47 -17.35
N GLY A 92 19.18 -1.14 -17.16
CA GLY A 92 20.49 -0.53 -17.10
C GLY A 92 21.18 -0.74 -15.74
N LYS A 93 22.38 -0.18 -15.62
CA LYS A 93 23.13 -0.18 -14.36
C LYS A 93 22.91 1.14 -13.64
N ALA A 94 22.69 1.08 -12.33
CA ALA A 94 22.64 2.23 -11.45
C ALA A 94 23.84 2.14 -10.49
N GLU A 95 24.93 2.78 -10.84
CA GLU A 95 26.20 2.73 -10.09
C GLU A 95 26.37 3.99 -9.23
N ASN A 96 25.79 5.11 -9.67
CA ASN A 96 25.92 6.39 -8.99
C ASN A 96 24.53 7.00 -8.70
N PHE A 97 24.23 7.23 -7.43
CA PHE A 97 22.94 7.80 -7.01
C PHE A 97 23.03 9.29 -6.69
N ASN A 98 24.23 9.85 -6.60
CA ASN A 98 24.41 11.26 -6.34
C ASN A 98 23.96 12.08 -7.57
N PRO A 99 22.97 13.00 -7.41
CA PRO A 99 22.40 13.77 -8.51
C PRO A 99 23.42 14.62 -9.28
N LEU A 100 24.57 14.93 -8.68
CA LEU A 100 25.63 15.71 -9.32
C LEU A 100 26.40 14.91 -10.37
N PHE A 101 26.30 13.58 -10.36
CA PHE A 101 27.11 12.66 -11.20
C PHE A 101 26.26 11.68 -12.00
N VAL A 102 24.95 11.82 -11.98
CA VAL A 102 24.03 10.97 -12.72
C VAL A 102 24.33 11.06 -14.22
N SER A 103 24.50 9.90 -14.85
CA SER A 103 24.86 9.77 -16.27
C SER A 103 23.88 8.92 -17.07
N SER A 104 22.99 8.17 -16.42
CA SER A 104 22.01 7.29 -17.06
C SER A 104 20.57 7.55 -16.58
N GLN A 105 19.60 7.09 -17.36
CA GLN A 105 18.19 7.20 -16.99
C GLN A 105 17.88 6.41 -15.72
N ALA A 106 18.48 5.23 -15.54
CA ALA A 106 18.28 4.42 -14.33
C ALA A 106 18.81 5.13 -13.08
N GLU A 107 20.00 5.73 -13.16
CA GLU A 107 20.57 6.54 -12.07
C GLU A 107 19.71 7.77 -11.77
N SER A 108 19.22 8.46 -12.82
CA SER A 108 18.33 9.61 -12.66
C SER A 108 17.03 9.22 -11.93
N ALA A 109 16.40 8.12 -12.34
CA ALA A 109 15.17 7.66 -11.70
C ALA A 109 15.37 7.36 -10.21
N VAL A 110 16.44 6.65 -9.85
CA VAL A 110 16.75 6.35 -8.44
C VAL A 110 17.14 7.61 -7.67
N SER A 111 17.92 8.51 -8.28
CA SER A 111 18.32 9.78 -7.67
C SER A 111 17.12 10.64 -7.30
N HIS A 112 16.11 10.72 -8.18
CA HIS A 112 14.85 11.44 -7.90
C HIS A 112 14.01 10.86 -6.77
N LEU A 113 14.17 9.58 -6.44
CA LEU A 113 13.52 8.96 -5.29
C LEU A 113 14.22 9.26 -3.96
N ILE A 114 15.52 9.55 -4.01
CA ILE A 114 16.34 9.76 -2.81
C ILE A 114 16.51 11.24 -2.49
N PHE A 115 16.66 12.07 -3.52
CA PHE A 115 16.99 13.49 -3.40
C PHE A 115 15.86 14.38 -3.90
N SER A 116 15.62 15.46 -3.17
CA SER A 116 14.72 16.54 -3.58
C SER A 116 15.49 17.65 -4.29
N GLY A 117 14.92 18.17 -5.36
CA GLY A 117 15.42 19.35 -6.04
C GLY A 117 14.79 20.64 -5.52
N LEU A 118 15.22 21.78 -6.00
CA LEU A 118 14.51 23.04 -5.73
C LEU A 118 13.12 22.99 -6.36
N LEU A 119 13.01 22.47 -7.58
CA LEU A 119 11.80 22.32 -8.35
C LEU A 119 11.69 20.89 -8.84
N LYS A 120 10.46 20.45 -9.12
CA LYS A 120 10.16 19.15 -9.72
C LYS A 120 9.00 19.27 -10.73
N TYR A 121 8.79 18.23 -11.54
CA TYR A 121 7.61 18.11 -12.37
C TYR A 121 6.52 17.33 -11.65
N ASP A 122 5.28 17.80 -11.76
CA ASP A 122 4.10 17.06 -11.29
C ASP A 122 3.64 16.00 -12.32
N ALA A 123 2.58 15.25 -11.99
CA ALA A 123 2.02 14.22 -12.87
C ALA A 123 1.46 14.78 -14.18
N GLN A 124 1.18 16.07 -14.26
CA GLN A 124 0.72 16.81 -15.43
C GLN A 124 1.86 17.47 -16.21
N ASN A 125 3.11 17.20 -15.80
CA ASN A 125 4.32 17.78 -16.39
C ASN A 125 4.44 19.31 -16.22
N ASN A 126 3.84 19.86 -15.16
CA ASN A 126 4.04 21.26 -14.77
C ASN A 126 5.21 21.37 -13.79
N LEU A 127 5.98 22.46 -13.92
CA LEU A 127 7.07 22.74 -12.99
C LEU A 127 6.49 23.28 -11.68
N VAL A 128 6.73 22.57 -10.59
CA VAL A 128 6.25 22.92 -9.25
C VAL A 128 7.40 23.00 -8.25
N GLY A 129 7.20 23.72 -7.13
CA GLY A 129 8.19 23.78 -6.07
C GLY A 129 8.31 22.46 -5.32
N ASP A 130 9.55 22.00 -5.11
CA ASP A 130 9.87 20.89 -4.21
C ASP A 130 10.47 21.43 -2.90
N LEU A 131 11.77 21.68 -2.82
CA LEU A 131 12.37 22.42 -1.70
C LEU A 131 12.01 23.92 -1.75
N ALA A 132 11.74 24.47 -2.94
CA ALA A 132 11.28 25.84 -3.10
C ALA A 132 9.80 26.00 -2.70
N ARG A 133 9.50 27.03 -1.91
CA ARG A 133 8.13 27.51 -1.68
C ARG A 133 7.63 28.31 -2.88
N SER A 134 8.50 29.17 -3.41
CA SER A 134 8.21 30.03 -4.57
C SER A 134 9.49 30.36 -5.32
N TRP A 135 9.33 30.72 -6.56
CA TRP A 135 10.42 31.24 -7.38
C TRP A 135 9.89 32.29 -8.36
N SER A 136 10.75 33.17 -8.77
CA SER A 136 10.46 34.18 -9.80
C SER A 136 11.69 34.45 -10.65
N ALA A 137 11.48 34.84 -11.89
CA ALA A 137 12.51 35.35 -12.75
C ALA A 137 12.35 36.87 -12.88
N ASP A 138 13.46 37.59 -13.07
CA ASP A 138 13.42 39.00 -13.41
C ASP A 138 12.93 39.21 -14.87
N GLU A 139 12.71 40.45 -15.28
CA GLU A 139 12.26 40.79 -16.66
C GLU A 139 13.24 40.34 -17.74
N SER A 140 14.51 40.19 -17.41
CA SER A 140 15.54 39.72 -18.36
C SER A 140 15.58 38.18 -18.48
N GLY A 141 14.92 37.45 -17.56
CA GLY A 141 14.97 35.99 -17.46
C GLY A 141 16.34 35.43 -17.06
N ARG A 142 17.24 36.29 -16.54
CA ARG A 142 18.61 35.91 -16.17
C ARG A 142 18.83 35.75 -14.67
N VAL A 143 18.00 36.40 -13.87
CA VAL A 143 18.10 36.32 -12.40
C VAL A 143 16.87 35.62 -11.88
N TYR A 144 17.09 34.49 -11.19
CA TYR A 144 16.06 33.72 -10.53
C TYR A 144 16.17 33.90 -9.02
N THR A 145 15.09 34.32 -8.41
CA THR A 145 14.98 34.38 -6.95
C THR A 145 14.17 33.18 -6.49
N VAL A 146 14.75 32.38 -5.61
CA VAL A 146 14.13 31.16 -5.06
C VAL A 146 13.99 31.32 -3.56
N THR A 147 12.78 31.09 -3.04
CA THR A 147 12.51 31.09 -1.60
C THR A 147 12.31 29.64 -1.16
N LEU A 148 13.12 29.18 -0.21
CA LEU A 148 13.01 27.84 0.34
C LEU A 148 11.77 27.73 1.25
N ARG A 149 11.26 26.51 1.41
CA ARG A 149 10.19 26.19 2.39
C ARG A 149 10.77 26.28 3.80
N ASP A 150 9.90 26.52 4.77
CA ASP A 150 10.28 26.50 6.18
C ASP A 150 10.48 25.04 6.65
N ASN A 151 11.31 24.87 7.68
CA ASN A 151 11.52 23.59 8.36
C ASN A 151 12.05 22.44 7.48
N LEU A 152 12.75 22.74 6.39
CA LEU A 152 13.44 21.74 5.60
C LEU A 152 14.54 21.09 6.42
N ARG A 153 14.65 19.75 6.27
CA ARG A 153 15.66 18.96 6.99
C ARG A 153 16.26 17.90 6.08
N TRP A 154 17.53 17.64 6.29
CA TRP A 154 18.21 16.47 5.78
C TRP A 154 17.68 15.18 6.46
N HIS A 155 18.05 14.02 5.94
CA HIS A 155 17.67 12.71 6.50
C HIS A 155 18.21 12.49 7.94
N ASP A 156 19.27 13.17 8.31
CA ASP A 156 19.86 13.16 9.67
C ASP A 156 19.21 14.16 10.62
N GLY A 157 18.23 14.94 10.12
CA GLY A 157 17.50 15.93 10.89
C GLY A 157 18.13 17.33 10.92
N VAL A 158 19.31 17.55 10.32
CA VAL A 158 19.94 18.86 10.20
C VAL A 158 19.11 19.75 9.27
N ALA A 159 19.03 21.05 9.59
CA ALA A 159 18.28 22.01 8.77
C ALA A 159 18.96 22.21 7.41
N ILE A 160 18.16 22.25 6.34
CA ILE A 160 18.61 22.64 5.00
C ILE A 160 18.52 24.16 4.89
N THR A 161 19.58 24.77 4.37
CA THR A 161 19.69 26.22 4.24
C THR A 161 20.07 26.63 2.81
N ALA A 162 20.08 27.94 2.56
CA ALA A 162 20.54 28.47 1.28
C ALA A 162 22.03 28.16 1.01
N ASP A 163 22.83 27.98 2.06
CA ASP A 163 24.25 27.63 1.92
C ASP A 163 24.46 26.24 1.35
N ASP A 164 23.55 25.28 1.65
CA ASP A 164 23.57 23.94 1.06
C ASP A 164 23.34 23.98 -0.46
N VAL A 165 22.43 24.85 -0.91
CA VAL A 165 22.18 25.07 -2.34
C VAL A 165 23.39 25.70 -2.99
N ILE A 166 24.01 26.70 -2.36
CA ILE A 166 25.24 27.35 -2.86
C ILE A 166 26.36 26.33 -2.95
N TYR A 167 26.55 25.52 -1.91
CA TYR A 167 27.55 24.46 -1.91
C TYR A 167 27.35 23.49 -3.07
N THR A 168 26.12 23.05 -3.29
CA THR A 168 25.77 22.15 -4.39
C THR A 168 26.16 22.75 -5.75
N VAL A 169 25.79 23.99 -6.03
CA VAL A 169 26.12 24.66 -7.30
C VAL A 169 27.64 24.84 -7.45
N LYS A 170 28.32 25.25 -6.41
CA LYS A 170 29.80 25.37 -6.42
C LYS A 170 30.47 24.02 -6.68
N THR A 171 29.95 22.95 -6.10
CA THR A 171 30.46 21.59 -6.33
C THR A 171 30.26 21.16 -7.78
N ILE A 172 29.13 21.48 -8.41
CA ILE A 172 28.91 21.23 -9.84
C ILE A 172 29.93 21.99 -10.70
N GLN A 173 30.25 23.23 -10.33
CA GLN A 173 31.12 24.11 -11.10
C GLN A 173 32.63 23.84 -10.88
N ASP A 174 32.97 23.07 -9.88
CA ASP A 174 34.37 22.70 -9.59
C ASP A 174 34.85 21.65 -10.60
N ASP A 175 35.85 22.02 -11.41
CA ASP A 175 36.43 21.14 -12.42
C ASP A 175 37.00 19.85 -11.83
N SER A 176 37.41 19.86 -10.57
CA SER A 176 37.96 18.67 -9.89
C SER A 176 36.91 17.59 -9.68
N THR A 177 35.63 17.96 -9.57
CA THR A 177 34.51 17.05 -9.37
C THR A 177 34.09 16.30 -10.64
N ARG A 178 34.42 16.81 -11.81
CA ARG A 178 34.05 16.25 -13.11
C ARG A 178 32.55 15.98 -13.27
N SER A 179 31.71 16.84 -12.70
CA SER A 179 30.28 16.71 -12.83
C SER A 179 29.84 16.84 -14.31
N PRO A 180 28.98 15.92 -14.83
CA PRO A 180 28.41 16.07 -16.17
C PRO A 180 27.55 17.33 -16.30
N LEU A 181 27.10 17.94 -15.20
CA LEU A 181 26.30 19.14 -15.17
C LEU A 181 27.15 20.43 -15.26
N ALA A 182 28.48 20.35 -15.12
CA ALA A 182 29.36 21.51 -15.06
C ALA A 182 29.17 22.48 -16.25
N SER A 183 28.98 21.95 -17.48
CA SER A 183 28.77 22.76 -18.67
C SER A 183 27.48 23.59 -18.61
N SER A 184 26.42 23.06 -18.06
CA SER A 184 25.11 23.72 -17.93
C SER A 184 25.09 24.80 -16.87
N TRP A 185 25.99 24.69 -15.86
CA TRP A 185 26.10 25.63 -14.73
C TRP A 185 27.26 26.59 -14.87
N LYS A 186 27.98 26.55 -16.00
CA LYS A 186 29.12 27.42 -16.22
C LYS A 186 28.69 28.89 -16.25
N GLY A 187 29.31 29.69 -15.39
CA GLY A 187 29.04 31.13 -15.31
C GLY A 187 27.78 31.51 -14.51
N VAL A 188 27.08 30.56 -13.92
CA VAL A 188 25.96 30.85 -13.04
C VAL A 188 26.48 31.31 -11.67
N GLY A 189 26.16 32.54 -11.27
CA GLY A 189 26.45 33.05 -9.93
C GLY A 189 25.31 32.72 -8.96
N VAL A 190 25.63 32.21 -7.78
CA VAL A 190 24.64 31.91 -6.72
C VAL A 190 25.01 32.64 -5.42
N LYS A 191 24.03 33.24 -4.80
CA LYS A 191 24.22 33.93 -3.50
C LYS A 191 22.99 33.80 -2.61
N ALA A 192 23.18 33.67 -1.32
CA ALA A 192 22.10 33.83 -0.37
C ALA A 192 21.75 35.31 -0.20
N LEU A 193 20.45 35.62 -0.15
CA LEU A 193 19.95 36.97 0.16
C LEU A 193 19.68 37.14 1.65
N ASN A 194 19.35 36.05 2.32
CA ASN A 194 19.16 35.96 3.77
C ASN A 194 19.61 34.56 4.23
N SER A 195 19.92 34.43 5.50
CA SER A 195 20.40 33.21 6.15
C SER A 195 19.25 32.35 6.74
N ALA A 196 18.03 32.55 6.28
CA ALA A 196 16.88 31.79 6.79
C ALA A 196 16.66 30.51 6.00
#